data_c8023c57de9d8108e63e13d1b36c89f7
#
_entry.id   c8023c57de9d8108e63e13d1b36c89f7
#
_cell.length_a   1.000
_cell.length_b   1.000
_cell.length_c   1.000
_cell.angle_alpha   90.00
_cell.angle_beta   90.00
_cell.angle_gamma   90.00
#
_symmetry.space_group_name_H-M   'P 1'
#
loop_
_entity.id
_entity.type
_entity.pdbx_description
1 polymer ?
#
loop_
_entity_poly.entity_id
_entity_poly.type
_entity_poly.pdbx_seq_one_letter_code
_entity_poly.pdbx_strand_id
1 'polypeptide(L)'
;MPSDGLLRNGLPYPHEIIFQETKLNLPKTYQPKLDNVRGILWMLAAVTTLTTMFAIVKQMSTEVPIFVVALARTFFALCMLIPWLLRNGKTGVQTKRTGLHFLRAFFGISAFVCVIFALEHLIMADAMVLAFTSPFWSILIGAVVLHEAIRGRRVIATLVGFCGVLMIVKPQGGIEAAMLLALLSAILTSCAMISMKSLSSTEPPTRIVFYFMFFGTLIMLPGAALTWQTPTITQTLWLLLAGVLGAVGQDFLARAYDAGEIGIVAPFDFMRLPIAALLGFLIFNELPDKWSIAGTLVIIASALYLMRIGRIEQRKHRGE
;
A
#
# COMPACT_ATOMS: atom_id res chain seq x y z
N MET A 1 -29.71 35.39 -6.83
CA MET A 1 -30.18 34.49 -7.89
C MET A 1 -29.16 33.38 -8.00
N PRO A 2 -29.45 32.13 -7.67
CA PRO A 2 -28.54 30.98 -7.85
C PRO A 2 -28.66 30.55 -9.33
N SER A 3 -27.56 30.54 -10.06
CA SER A 3 -27.46 30.03 -11.43
C SER A 3 -27.42 28.49 -11.38
N ASP A 4 -28.46 27.90 -11.96
CA ASP A 4 -28.69 26.47 -12.09
C ASP A 4 -27.51 25.75 -12.76
N GLY A 5 -27.01 24.68 -12.03
CA GLY A 5 -25.95 23.83 -12.48
C GLY A 5 -26.39 22.73 -13.46
N LEU A 6 -27.00 23.18 -14.60
CA LEU A 6 -27.41 22.29 -15.68
C LEU A 6 -26.61 22.59 -16.97
N LEU A 7 -26.18 21.54 -17.66
CA LEU A 7 -25.66 21.65 -19.02
C LEU A 7 -26.76 22.20 -19.96
N ARG A 8 -26.36 22.86 -21.05
CA ARG A 8 -27.23 23.48 -22.08
C ARG A 8 -28.33 22.56 -22.63
N ASN A 9 -28.31 21.26 -22.31
CA ASN A 9 -29.29 20.25 -22.71
C ASN A 9 -30.09 19.67 -21.52
N GLY A 10 -30.09 20.30 -20.35
CA GLY A 10 -30.90 19.85 -19.20
C GLY A 10 -30.41 18.59 -18.48
N LEU A 11 -29.23 18.07 -18.81
CA LEU A 11 -28.64 16.93 -18.15
C LEU A 11 -27.65 17.39 -17.04
N PRO A 12 -27.68 16.79 -15.85
CA PRO A 12 -26.71 17.12 -14.80
C PRO A 12 -25.29 16.73 -15.21
N TYR A 13 -24.28 17.45 -14.71
CA TYR A 13 -22.88 17.12 -14.96
C TYR A 13 -22.55 15.68 -14.52
N PRO A 14 -21.69 14.95 -15.25
CA PRO A 14 -21.37 13.53 -14.95
C PRO A 14 -20.93 13.28 -13.51
N HIS A 15 -20.33 14.26 -12.84
CA HIS A 15 -19.96 14.17 -11.43
C HIS A 15 -21.17 14.22 -10.46
N GLU A 16 -22.30 14.85 -10.84
CA GLU A 16 -23.51 14.89 -10.01
C GLU A 16 -24.29 13.57 -10.09
N ILE A 17 -24.26 12.88 -11.23
CA ILE A 17 -24.89 11.57 -11.40
C ILE A 17 -24.23 10.54 -10.48
N ILE A 18 -22.90 10.61 -10.29
CA ILE A 18 -22.16 9.69 -9.40
C ILE A 18 -22.49 9.96 -7.92
N PHE A 19 -22.86 11.21 -7.56
CA PHE A 19 -23.21 11.58 -6.19
C PHE A 19 -24.69 11.42 -5.86
N GLN A 20 -25.61 11.44 -6.84
CA GLN A 20 -27.05 11.27 -6.60
C GLN A 20 -27.49 9.81 -6.46
N GLU A 21 -26.83 8.85 -7.13
CA GLU A 21 -27.18 7.43 -6.97
C GLU A 21 -26.72 6.82 -5.63
N THR A 22 -25.96 7.54 -4.81
CA THR A 22 -25.46 7.02 -3.52
C THR A 22 -26.28 7.50 -2.31
N LYS A 23 -27.50 7.99 -2.48
CA LYS A 23 -28.47 8.04 -1.39
C LYS A 23 -29.14 6.67 -1.19
N LEU A 24 -28.36 5.60 -1.16
CA LEU A 24 -28.80 4.36 -0.54
C LEU A 24 -28.94 4.61 0.96
N ASN A 25 -30.11 4.28 1.51
CA ASN A 25 -30.41 4.23 2.93
C ASN A 25 -29.36 3.42 3.70
N LEU A 26 -28.23 4.02 3.97
CA LEU A 26 -27.33 3.54 5.00
C LEU A 26 -28.06 3.77 6.33
N PRO A 27 -28.17 2.76 7.21
CA PRO A 27 -28.72 2.97 8.52
C PRO A 27 -27.93 4.10 9.18
N LYS A 28 -28.62 5.16 9.62
CA LYS A 28 -28.08 6.16 10.50
C LYS A 28 -27.49 5.43 11.70
N THR A 29 -26.19 5.59 11.93
CA THR A 29 -25.48 5.16 13.13
C THR A 29 -24.41 4.10 12.93
N TYR A 30 -23.28 4.50 12.44
CA TYR A 30 -22.02 4.25 13.13
C TYR A 30 -21.12 5.44 12.79
N GLN A 31 -21.21 6.53 13.56
CA GLN A 31 -20.14 7.52 13.65
C GLN A 31 -19.26 7.03 14.80
N PRO A 32 -18.20 6.28 14.54
CA PRO A 32 -17.24 5.96 15.58
C PRO A 32 -16.71 7.29 16.08
N LYS A 33 -16.72 7.48 17.39
CA LYS A 33 -16.03 8.60 18.02
C LYS A 33 -14.57 8.46 17.63
N LEU A 34 -14.11 9.26 16.65
CA LEU A 34 -12.77 9.18 16.13
C LEU A 34 -11.77 9.40 17.26
N ASP A 35 -11.00 8.39 17.58
CA ASP A 35 -9.94 8.41 18.57
C ASP A 35 -8.59 8.38 17.83
N ASN A 36 -8.05 9.56 17.58
CA ASN A 36 -6.80 9.71 16.86
C ASN A 36 -5.61 9.07 17.57
N VAL A 37 -5.61 9.04 18.91
CA VAL A 37 -4.54 8.38 19.68
C VAL A 37 -4.57 6.88 19.45
N ARG A 38 -5.76 6.28 19.53
CA ARG A 38 -5.95 4.86 19.24
C ARG A 38 -5.59 4.54 17.79
N GLY A 39 -5.96 5.40 16.84
CA GLY A 39 -5.57 5.26 15.43
C GLY A 39 -4.07 5.28 15.23
N ILE A 40 -3.34 6.20 15.89
CA ILE A 40 -1.87 6.27 15.86
C ILE A 40 -1.24 5.01 16.45
N LEU A 41 -1.73 4.52 17.59
CA LEU A 41 -1.19 3.29 18.21
C LEU A 41 -1.38 2.07 17.30
N TRP A 42 -2.54 1.92 16.65
CA TRP A 42 -2.77 0.86 15.67
C TRP A 42 -1.86 1.01 14.45
N MET A 43 -1.61 2.25 13.98
CA MET A 43 -0.69 2.50 12.87
C MET A 43 0.74 2.11 13.24
N LEU A 44 1.23 2.49 14.42
CA LEU A 44 2.56 2.11 14.88
C LEU A 44 2.70 0.58 15.02
N ALA A 45 1.69 -0.09 15.54
CA ALA A 45 1.65 -1.56 15.58
C ALA A 45 1.68 -2.16 14.17
N ALA A 46 0.88 -1.61 13.23
CA ALA A 46 0.85 -2.05 11.84
C ALA A 46 2.21 -1.93 11.16
N VAL A 47 2.83 -0.75 11.24
CA VAL A 47 4.11 -0.50 10.56
C VAL A 47 5.23 -1.35 11.15
N THR A 48 5.27 -1.54 12.47
CA THR A 48 6.25 -2.40 13.12
C THR A 48 6.08 -3.85 12.65
N THR A 49 4.85 -4.37 12.69
CA THR A 49 4.54 -5.74 12.29
C THR A 49 4.86 -5.99 10.81
N LEU A 50 4.44 -5.09 9.93
CA LEU A 50 4.68 -5.21 8.48
C LEU A 50 6.16 -5.07 8.14
N THR A 51 6.90 -4.17 8.80
CA THR A 51 8.32 -4.00 8.54
C THR A 51 9.12 -5.20 9.04
N THR A 52 8.73 -5.79 10.19
CA THR A 52 9.31 -7.06 10.67
C THR A 52 9.03 -8.19 9.70
N MET A 53 7.81 -8.27 9.14
CA MET A 53 7.50 -9.23 8.07
C MET A 53 8.45 -9.06 6.88
N PHE A 54 8.72 -7.82 6.43
CA PHE A 54 9.64 -7.57 5.33
C PHE A 54 11.09 -7.95 5.65
N ALA A 55 11.53 -7.81 6.90
CA ALA A 55 12.85 -8.28 7.33
C ALA A 55 12.95 -9.81 7.23
N ILE A 56 11.92 -10.55 7.67
CA ILE A 56 11.84 -12.00 7.51
C ILE A 56 11.83 -12.39 6.04
N VAL A 57 11.05 -11.71 5.21
CA VAL A 57 10.98 -11.94 3.77
C VAL A 57 12.34 -11.72 3.12
N LYS A 58 13.06 -10.64 3.49
CA LYS A 58 14.43 -10.38 3.04
C LYS A 58 15.37 -11.54 3.36
N GLN A 59 15.35 -12.02 4.61
CA GLN A 59 16.18 -13.17 5.01
C GLN A 59 15.82 -14.43 4.22
N MET A 60 14.54 -14.70 4.04
CA MET A 60 14.08 -15.91 3.34
C MET A 60 14.32 -15.86 1.83
N SER A 61 14.31 -14.70 1.20
CA SER A 61 14.54 -14.57 -0.25
C SER A 61 15.97 -14.90 -0.67
N THR A 62 16.93 -14.88 0.26
CA THR A 62 18.31 -15.33 0.00
C THR A 62 18.46 -16.86 -0.01
N GLU A 63 17.51 -17.58 0.59
CA GLU A 63 17.55 -19.03 0.76
C GLU A 63 16.49 -19.77 -0.05
N VAL A 64 15.37 -19.12 -0.34
CA VAL A 64 14.19 -19.70 -0.99
C VAL A 64 13.79 -18.85 -2.19
N PRO A 65 13.45 -19.43 -3.33
CA PRO A 65 13.05 -18.65 -4.52
C PRO A 65 11.92 -17.66 -4.22
N ILE A 66 12.02 -16.44 -4.75
CA ILE A 66 11.12 -15.31 -4.49
C ILE A 66 9.65 -15.67 -4.69
N PHE A 67 9.33 -16.44 -5.74
CA PHE A 67 7.96 -16.87 -6.01
C PHE A 67 7.42 -17.83 -4.94
N VAL A 68 8.28 -18.68 -4.38
CA VAL A 68 7.91 -19.60 -3.27
C VAL A 68 7.68 -18.79 -1.98
N VAL A 69 8.52 -17.79 -1.70
CA VAL A 69 8.33 -16.87 -0.56
C VAL A 69 7.00 -16.11 -0.69
N ALA A 70 6.72 -15.55 -1.88
CA ALA A 70 5.50 -14.80 -2.14
C ALA A 70 4.25 -15.71 -2.06
N LEU A 71 4.32 -16.93 -2.62
CA LEU A 71 3.26 -17.93 -2.52
C LEU A 71 2.98 -18.30 -1.06
N ALA A 72 4.02 -18.67 -0.31
CA ALA A 72 3.88 -19.08 1.08
C ALA A 72 3.23 -17.98 1.93
N ARG A 73 3.68 -16.72 1.78
CA ARG A 73 3.10 -15.58 2.49
C ARG A 73 1.60 -15.42 2.20
N THR A 74 1.21 -15.45 0.93
CA THR A 74 -0.21 -15.26 0.55
C THR A 74 -1.05 -16.46 0.97
N PHE A 75 -0.53 -17.66 0.83
CA PHE A 75 -1.19 -18.90 1.23
C PHE A 75 -1.43 -18.98 2.75
N PHE A 76 -0.40 -18.73 3.56
CA PHE A 76 -0.57 -18.76 5.01
C PHE A 76 -1.48 -17.62 5.52
N ALA A 77 -1.41 -16.44 4.90
CA ALA A 77 -2.35 -15.37 5.19
C ALA A 77 -3.80 -15.73 4.80
N LEU A 78 -4.00 -16.45 3.69
CA LEU A 78 -5.30 -16.97 3.28
C LEU A 78 -5.84 -18.00 4.29
N CYS A 79 -4.97 -18.91 4.77
CA CYS A 79 -5.34 -19.89 5.80
C CYS A 79 -5.85 -19.21 7.09
N MET A 80 -5.28 -18.08 7.48
CA MET A 80 -5.76 -17.31 8.63
C MET A 80 -7.16 -16.74 8.44
N LEU A 81 -7.62 -16.56 7.20
CA LEU A 81 -8.97 -16.08 6.90
C LEU A 81 -10.03 -17.22 6.84
N ILE A 82 -9.62 -18.50 6.95
CA ILE A 82 -10.53 -19.64 6.95
C ILE A 82 -11.60 -19.52 8.06
N PRO A 83 -11.29 -19.18 9.32
CA PRO A 83 -12.32 -19.04 10.35
C PRO A 83 -13.37 -17.97 10.01
N TRP A 84 -12.93 -16.87 9.39
CA TRP A 84 -13.85 -15.83 8.91
C TRP A 84 -14.73 -16.36 7.77
N LEU A 85 -14.15 -17.08 6.82
CA LEU A 85 -14.87 -17.68 5.70
C LEU A 85 -15.93 -18.69 6.19
N LEU A 86 -15.59 -19.54 7.14
CA LEU A 86 -16.51 -20.52 7.73
C LEU A 86 -17.69 -19.85 8.47
N ARG A 87 -17.44 -18.73 9.15
CA ARG A 87 -18.49 -17.97 9.86
C ARG A 87 -19.44 -17.23 8.93
N ASN A 88 -18.96 -16.69 7.81
CA ASN A 88 -19.74 -15.84 6.91
C ASN A 88 -20.22 -16.60 5.65
N GLY A 89 -19.67 -17.78 5.37
CA GLY A 89 -20.06 -18.62 4.25
C GLY A 89 -20.05 -17.90 2.90
N LYS A 90 -21.00 -18.24 2.04
CA LYS A 90 -21.12 -17.66 0.68
C LYS A 90 -21.35 -16.14 0.70
N THR A 91 -22.06 -15.62 1.70
CA THR A 91 -22.35 -14.18 1.79
C THR A 91 -21.12 -13.34 2.04
N GLY A 92 -20.12 -13.89 2.75
CA GLY A 92 -18.84 -13.25 2.98
C GLY A 92 -18.05 -12.96 1.69
N VAL A 93 -18.13 -13.87 0.72
CA VAL A 93 -17.36 -13.81 -0.53
C VAL A 93 -18.16 -13.32 -1.75
N GLN A 94 -19.47 -13.09 -1.62
CA GLN A 94 -20.26 -12.59 -2.75
C GLN A 94 -19.82 -11.17 -3.14
N THR A 95 -19.43 -10.99 -4.41
CA THR A 95 -19.08 -9.70 -4.99
C THR A 95 -19.54 -9.62 -6.45
N LYS A 96 -19.88 -8.41 -6.89
CA LYS A 96 -20.16 -8.12 -8.31
C LYS A 96 -18.91 -7.54 -9.02
N ARG A 97 -17.79 -7.33 -8.30
CA ARG A 97 -16.60 -6.62 -8.78
C ARG A 97 -15.35 -7.51 -8.78
N THR A 98 -15.51 -8.81 -9.09
CA THR A 98 -14.43 -9.80 -9.09
C THR A 98 -13.22 -9.38 -9.94
N GLY A 99 -13.46 -8.78 -11.13
CA GLY A 99 -12.39 -8.27 -12.00
C GLY A 99 -11.55 -7.18 -11.35
N LEU A 100 -12.16 -6.29 -10.55
CA LEU A 100 -11.42 -5.25 -9.84
C LEU A 100 -10.63 -5.83 -8.65
N HIS A 101 -11.14 -6.86 -7.97
CA HIS A 101 -10.40 -7.61 -6.97
C HIS A 101 -9.17 -8.31 -7.58
N PHE A 102 -9.33 -8.92 -8.75
CA PHE A 102 -8.22 -9.53 -9.48
C PHE A 102 -7.17 -8.48 -9.87
N LEU A 103 -7.59 -7.35 -10.45
CA LEU A 103 -6.68 -6.26 -10.84
C LEU A 103 -5.90 -5.71 -9.64
N ARG A 104 -6.57 -5.51 -8.49
CA ARG A 104 -5.92 -5.13 -7.24
C ARG A 104 -4.89 -6.16 -6.80
N ALA A 105 -5.24 -7.44 -6.86
CA ALA A 105 -4.33 -8.51 -6.47
C ALA A 105 -3.14 -8.60 -7.43
N PHE A 106 -3.37 -8.50 -8.73
CA PHE A 106 -2.31 -8.52 -9.73
C PHE A 106 -1.30 -7.40 -9.49
N PHE A 107 -1.74 -6.15 -9.38
CA PHE A 107 -0.83 -5.04 -9.12
C PHE A 107 -0.14 -5.16 -7.75
N GLY A 108 -0.88 -5.50 -6.70
CA GLY A 108 -0.32 -5.57 -5.36
C GLY A 108 0.67 -6.72 -5.16
N ILE A 109 0.42 -7.88 -5.78
CA ILE A 109 1.34 -9.02 -5.71
C ILE A 109 2.55 -8.81 -6.61
N SER A 110 2.38 -8.24 -7.81
CA SER A 110 3.51 -7.87 -8.65
C SER A 110 4.40 -6.82 -7.97
N ALA A 111 3.81 -5.83 -7.30
CA ALA A 111 4.54 -4.87 -6.47
C ALA A 111 5.34 -5.57 -5.37
N PHE A 112 4.72 -6.54 -4.68
CA PHE A 112 5.36 -7.29 -3.61
C PHE A 112 6.56 -8.10 -4.12
N VAL A 113 6.45 -8.77 -5.26
CA VAL A 113 7.57 -9.50 -5.89
C VAL A 113 8.71 -8.55 -6.23
N CYS A 114 8.41 -7.39 -6.82
CA CYS A 114 9.41 -6.36 -7.12
C CYS A 114 10.12 -5.86 -5.84
N VAL A 115 9.39 -5.68 -4.74
CA VAL A 115 10.00 -5.29 -3.45
C VAL A 115 10.88 -6.39 -2.88
N ILE A 116 10.47 -7.68 -2.97
CA ILE A 116 11.29 -8.78 -2.48
C ILE A 116 12.62 -8.81 -3.24
N PHE A 117 12.56 -8.72 -4.59
CA PHE A 117 13.76 -8.68 -5.41
C PHE A 117 14.66 -7.49 -5.04
N ALA A 118 14.08 -6.32 -4.80
CA ALA A 118 14.84 -5.16 -4.34
C ALA A 118 15.47 -5.39 -2.97
N LEU A 119 14.75 -6.01 -2.03
CA LEU A 119 15.25 -6.33 -0.68
C LEU A 119 16.40 -7.33 -0.67
N GLU A 120 16.43 -8.24 -1.66
CA GLU A 120 17.51 -9.21 -1.82
C GLU A 120 18.85 -8.54 -2.22
N HIS A 121 18.79 -7.48 -3.01
CA HIS A 121 19.97 -6.84 -3.61
C HIS A 121 20.32 -5.47 -3.01
N LEU A 122 19.37 -4.80 -2.35
CA LEU A 122 19.55 -3.49 -1.73
C LEU A 122 19.54 -3.58 -0.20
N ILE A 123 20.12 -2.59 0.45
CA ILE A 123 19.91 -2.41 1.89
C ILE A 123 18.43 -2.18 2.17
N MET A 124 17.94 -2.70 3.29
CA MET A 124 16.52 -2.71 3.63
C MET A 124 15.92 -1.28 3.66
N ALA A 125 16.69 -0.32 4.18
CA ALA A 125 16.25 1.08 4.26
C ALA A 125 15.98 1.67 2.86
N ASP A 126 16.91 1.52 1.90
CA ASP A 126 16.80 2.10 0.56
C ASP A 126 15.66 1.43 -0.24
N ALA A 127 15.57 0.08 -0.20
CA ALA A 127 14.49 -0.64 -0.84
C ALA A 127 13.11 -0.16 -0.34
N MET A 128 12.94 0.03 0.99
CA MET A 128 11.70 0.50 1.58
C MET A 128 11.41 1.96 1.21
N VAL A 129 12.41 2.85 1.23
CA VAL A 129 12.21 4.26 0.85
C VAL A 129 11.78 4.39 -0.60
N LEU A 130 12.44 3.68 -1.52
CA LEU A 130 12.08 3.68 -2.95
C LEU A 130 10.67 3.13 -3.19
N ALA A 131 10.32 2.01 -2.55
CA ALA A 131 8.96 1.48 -2.60
C ALA A 131 7.92 2.45 -2.01
N PHE A 132 8.32 3.27 -1.02
CA PHE A 132 7.46 4.24 -0.35
C PHE A 132 7.25 5.53 -1.15
N THR A 133 7.79 5.63 -2.36
CA THR A 133 7.50 6.74 -3.30
C THR A 133 6.11 6.63 -3.95
N SER A 134 5.34 5.59 -3.65
CA SER A 134 3.99 5.36 -4.18
C SER A 134 3.03 6.56 -4.09
N PRO A 135 3.05 7.47 -3.09
CA PRO A 135 2.20 8.65 -3.08
C PRO A 135 2.46 9.60 -4.26
N PHE A 136 3.73 9.72 -4.71
CA PHE A 136 4.07 10.55 -5.87
C PHE A 136 3.49 9.97 -7.16
N TRP A 137 3.62 8.65 -7.34
CA TRP A 137 3.06 7.94 -8.48
C TRP A 137 1.53 7.99 -8.49
N SER A 138 0.88 7.92 -7.32
CA SER A 138 -0.58 8.06 -7.21
C SER A 138 -1.08 9.39 -7.74
N ILE A 139 -0.34 10.48 -7.54
CA ILE A 139 -0.68 11.80 -8.08
C ILE A 139 -0.53 11.82 -9.59
N LEU A 140 0.57 11.27 -10.12
CA LEU A 140 0.81 11.22 -11.56
C LEU A 140 -0.23 10.35 -12.28
N ILE A 141 -0.53 9.17 -11.74
CA ILE A 141 -1.55 8.27 -12.31
C ILE A 141 -2.93 8.91 -12.21
N GLY A 142 -3.28 9.54 -11.10
CA GLY A 142 -4.53 10.28 -10.93
C GLY A 142 -4.69 11.38 -11.97
N ALA A 143 -3.63 12.14 -12.25
CA ALA A 143 -3.66 13.17 -13.28
C ALA A 143 -3.88 12.63 -14.69
N VAL A 144 -3.17 11.53 -15.04
CA VAL A 144 -3.24 10.93 -16.38
C VAL A 144 -4.54 10.16 -16.58
N VAL A 145 -4.95 9.34 -15.62
CA VAL A 145 -6.10 8.43 -15.74
C VAL A 145 -7.42 9.13 -15.46
N LEU A 146 -7.45 10.02 -14.46
CA LEU A 146 -8.66 10.72 -14.04
C LEU A 146 -8.77 12.12 -14.65
N HIS A 147 -7.79 12.54 -15.47
CA HIS A 147 -7.70 13.88 -16.07
C HIS A 147 -7.83 15.00 -15.02
N GLU A 148 -7.37 14.73 -13.79
CA GLU A 148 -7.38 15.71 -12.72
C GLU A 148 -6.32 16.77 -12.97
N ALA A 149 -6.70 18.05 -12.90
CA ALA A 149 -5.74 19.15 -13.01
C ALA A 149 -4.76 19.12 -11.83
N ILE A 150 -3.48 18.87 -12.11
CA ILE A 150 -2.46 18.91 -11.07
C ILE A 150 -2.17 20.37 -10.74
N ARG A 151 -2.45 20.77 -9.51
CA ARG A 151 -2.09 22.12 -9.04
C ARG A 151 -0.58 22.26 -8.89
N GLY A 152 -0.02 23.41 -9.26
CA GLY A 152 1.43 23.65 -9.29
C GLY A 152 2.17 23.27 -7.99
N ARG A 153 1.54 23.50 -6.83
CA ARG A 153 2.12 23.09 -5.53
C ARG A 153 2.34 21.58 -5.39
N ARG A 154 1.43 20.76 -5.94
CA ARG A 154 1.59 19.29 -5.95
C ARG A 154 2.69 18.87 -6.90
N VAL A 155 2.82 19.53 -8.06
CA VAL A 155 3.91 19.27 -9.01
C VAL A 155 5.26 19.54 -8.35
N ILE A 156 5.44 20.72 -7.74
CA ILE A 156 6.69 21.08 -7.07
C ILE A 156 7.05 20.07 -5.99
N ALA A 157 6.10 19.70 -5.12
CA ALA A 157 6.35 18.73 -4.07
C ALA A 157 6.75 17.36 -4.65
N THR A 158 6.08 16.91 -5.72
CA THR A 158 6.43 15.65 -6.40
C THR A 158 7.84 15.72 -6.98
N LEU A 159 8.22 16.81 -7.64
CA LEU A 159 9.58 17.00 -8.18
C LEU A 159 10.64 16.99 -7.07
N VAL A 160 10.39 17.68 -5.94
CA VAL A 160 11.28 17.63 -4.78
C VAL A 160 11.42 16.20 -4.24
N GLY A 161 10.33 15.44 -4.16
CA GLY A 161 10.37 14.03 -3.78
C GLY A 161 11.23 13.18 -4.73
N PHE A 162 11.12 13.41 -6.03
CA PHE A 162 11.98 12.73 -7.02
C PHE A 162 13.45 13.15 -6.92
N CYS A 163 13.78 14.37 -6.52
CA CYS A 163 15.17 14.73 -6.19
C CYS A 163 15.71 13.84 -5.04
N GLY A 164 14.88 13.58 -4.02
CA GLY A 164 15.25 12.63 -2.95
C GLY A 164 15.50 11.21 -3.47
N VAL A 165 14.69 10.73 -4.44
CA VAL A 165 14.92 9.44 -5.11
C VAL A 165 16.27 9.42 -5.82
N LEU A 166 16.61 10.47 -6.58
CA LEU A 166 17.90 10.57 -7.28
C LEU A 166 19.09 10.55 -6.34
N MET A 167 18.95 11.13 -5.12
CA MET A 167 19.99 11.08 -4.10
C MET A 167 20.27 9.66 -3.61
N ILE A 168 19.24 8.79 -3.52
CA ILE A 168 19.38 7.39 -3.13
C ILE A 168 19.92 6.56 -4.28
N VAL A 169 19.37 6.74 -5.48
CA VAL A 169 19.73 5.94 -6.68
C VAL A 169 21.14 6.20 -7.15
N LYS A 170 21.70 7.42 -6.92
CA LYS A 170 23.07 7.80 -7.32
C LYS A 170 23.42 7.40 -8.74
N PRO A 171 22.78 7.96 -9.77
CA PRO A 171 22.91 7.49 -11.15
C PRO A 171 24.35 7.52 -11.71
N GLN A 172 25.27 8.23 -11.06
CA GLN A 172 26.70 8.27 -11.45
C GLN A 172 27.45 6.95 -11.16
N GLY A 173 26.95 6.13 -10.22
CA GLY A 173 27.50 4.80 -9.89
C GLY A 173 26.93 3.65 -10.72
N GLY A 174 26.03 3.94 -11.66
CA GLY A 174 25.21 2.96 -12.37
C GLY A 174 23.85 2.72 -11.69
N ILE A 175 22.82 2.52 -12.51
CA ILE A 175 21.48 2.22 -11.99
C ILE A 175 21.35 0.71 -11.89
N GLU A 176 21.24 0.21 -10.66
CA GLU A 176 21.00 -1.22 -10.42
C GLU A 176 19.55 -1.60 -10.79
N ALA A 177 19.37 -2.77 -11.41
CA ALA A 177 18.05 -3.28 -11.74
C ALA A 177 17.12 -3.38 -10.50
N ALA A 178 17.69 -3.66 -9.35
CA ALA A 178 16.97 -3.72 -8.07
C ALA A 178 16.34 -2.38 -7.67
N MET A 179 17.01 -1.24 -7.94
CA MET A 179 16.46 0.10 -7.69
C MET A 179 15.28 0.40 -8.62
N LEU A 180 15.38 0.01 -9.91
CA LEU A 180 14.28 0.16 -10.85
C LEU A 180 13.08 -0.69 -10.46
N LEU A 181 13.31 -1.91 -9.96
CA LEU A 181 12.24 -2.79 -9.46
C LEU A 181 11.60 -2.22 -8.19
N ALA A 182 12.38 -1.61 -7.28
CA ALA A 182 11.82 -0.90 -6.12
C ALA A 182 10.90 0.27 -6.56
N LEU A 183 11.31 1.06 -7.55
CA LEU A 183 10.47 2.13 -8.11
C LEU A 183 9.25 1.59 -8.86
N LEU A 184 9.41 0.52 -9.64
CA LEU A 184 8.29 -0.17 -10.29
C LEU A 184 7.28 -0.68 -9.26
N SER A 185 7.75 -1.20 -8.12
CA SER A 185 6.88 -1.62 -7.03
C SER A 185 6.02 -0.47 -6.49
N ALA A 186 6.58 0.75 -6.43
CA ALA A 186 5.85 1.95 -6.01
C ALA A 186 4.74 2.33 -7.00
N ILE A 187 4.98 2.22 -8.30
CA ILE A 187 3.98 2.44 -9.35
C ILE A 187 2.85 1.41 -9.24
N LEU A 188 3.21 0.13 -9.15
CA LEU A 188 2.26 -0.97 -9.02
C LEU A 188 1.45 -0.87 -7.71
N THR A 189 2.09 -0.48 -6.61
CA THR A 189 1.41 -0.20 -5.34
C THR A 189 0.39 0.92 -5.50
N SER A 190 0.72 1.99 -6.24
CA SER A 190 -0.21 3.08 -6.50
C SER A 190 -1.44 2.62 -7.28
N CYS A 191 -1.25 1.78 -8.31
CA CYS A 191 -2.37 1.17 -9.04
C CYS A 191 -3.23 0.26 -8.14
N ALA A 192 -2.59 -0.53 -7.27
CA ALA A 192 -3.29 -1.38 -6.31
C ALA A 192 -4.10 -0.54 -5.29
N MET A 193 -3.54 0.59 -4.82
CA MET A 193 -4.21 1.51 -3.88
C MET A 193 -5.42 2.20 -4.52
N ILE A 194 -5.33 2.63 -5.77
CA ILE A 194 -6.46 3.20 -6.52
C ILE A 194 -7.58 2.17 -6.66
N SER A 195 -7.22 0.93 -7.02
CA SER A 195 -8.17 -0.19 -7.12
C SER A 195 -8.81 -0.50 -5.75
N MET A 196 -8.02 -0.48 -4.67
CA MET A 196 -8.51 -0.68 -3.30
C MET A 196 -9.50 0.42 -2.89
N LYS A 197 -9.19 1.69 -3.18
CA LYS A 197 -10.07 2.83 -2.89
C LYS A 197 -11.42 2.68 -3.59
N SER A 198 -11.41 2.23 -4.85
CA SER A 198 -12.65 1.95 -5.58
C SER A 198 -13.44 0.78 -5.00
N LEU A 199 -12.77 -0.27 -4.49
CA LEU A 199 -13.43 -1.41 -3.84
C LEU A 199 -14.02 -1.05 -2.47
N SER A 200 -13.30 -0.25 -1.67
CA SER A 200 -13.71 0.11 -0.30
C SER A 200 -15.02 0.89 -0.23
N SER A 201 -15.49 1.46 -1.35
CA SER A 201 -16.80 2.12 -1.42
C SER A 201 -17.98 1.15 -1.45
N THR A 202 -17.76 -0.12 -1.81
CA THR A 202 -18.83 -1.11 -2.04
C THR A 202 -18.61 -2.44 -1.33
N GLU A 203 -17.39 -2.69 -0.85
CA GLU A 203 -16.99 -3.99 -0.31
C GLU A 203 -16.43 -3.86 1.12
N PRO A 204 -16.76 -4.78 2.03
CA PRO A 204 -16.19 -4.78 3.38
C PRO A 204 -14.67 -5.08 3.34
N PRO A 205 -13.87 -4.48 4.24
CA PRO A 205 -12.41 -4.63 4.24
C PRO A 205 -11.92 -6.08 4.22
N THR A 206 -12.52 -6.95 5.02
CA THR A 206 -12.11 -8.37 5.11
C THR A 206 -12.30 -9.12 3.79
N ARG A 207 -13.36 -8.79 3.01
CA ARG A 207 -13.58 -9.37 1.67
C ARG A 207 -12.49 -8.93 0.70
N ILE A 208 -12.09 -7.65 0.76
CA ILE A 208 -11.01 -7.11 -0.08
C ILE A 208 -9.69 -7.84 0.22
N VAL A 209 -9.38 -8.08 1.51
CA VAL A 209 -8.19 -8.82 1.93
C VAL A 209 -8.28 -10.29 1.49
N PHE A 210 -9.45 -10.93 1.64
CA PHE A 210 -9.66 -12.32 1.22
C PHE A 210 -9.35 -12.50 -0.27
N TYR A 211 -9.95 -11.69 -1.15
CA TYR A 211 -9.70 -11.79 -2.58
C TYR A 211 -8.27 -11.44 -2.95
N PHE A 212 -7.64 -10.52 -2.25
CA PHE A 212 -6.23 -10.20 -2.43
C PHE A 212 -5.32 -11.39 -2.15
N MET A 213 -5.54 -12.10 -1.04
CA MET A 213 -4.77 -13.28 -0.69
C MET A 213 -5.10 -14.46 -1.61
N PHE A 214 -6.39 -14.66 -1.96
CA PHE A 214 -6.84 -15.72 -2.83
C PHE A 214 -6.25 -15.59 -4.24
N PHE A 215 -6.45 -14.46 -4.90
CA PHE A 215 -5.87 -14.23 -6.22
C PHE A 215 -4.35 -14.14 -6.18
N GLY A 216 -3.78 -13.58 -5.10
CA GLY A 216 -2.34 -13.55 -4.88
C GLY A 216 -1.74 -14.95 -4.86
N THR A 217 -2.34 -15.87 -4.16
CA THR A 217 -1.95 -17.28 -4.13
C THR A 217 -2.02 -17.90 -5.54
N LEU A 218 -3.12 -17.68 -6.27
CA LEU A 218 -3.28 -18.19 -7.63
C LEU A 218 -2.26 -17.60 -8.62
N ILE A 219 -1.98 -16.31 -8.54
CA ILE A 219 -1.01 -15.62 -9.41
C ILE A 219 0.42 -16.15 -9.17
N MET A 220 0.76 -16.45 -7.92
CA MET A 220 2.10 -16.92 -7.57
C MET A 220 2.33 -18.41 -7.83
N LEU A 221 1.26 -19.22 -7.93
CA LEU A 221 1.36 -20.66 -8.17
C LEU A 221 2.22 -21.05 -9.38
N PRO A 222 2.04 -20.48 -10.59
CA PRO A 222 2.85 -20.88 -11.76
C PRO A 222 4.35 -20.58 -11.57
N GLY A 223 4.69 -19.38 -11.08
CA GLY A 223 6.08 -19.00 -10.82
C GLY A 223 6.72 -19.87 -9.73
N ALA A 224 6.00 -20.13 -8.66
CA ALA A 224 6.47 -21.01 -7.59
C ALA A 224 6.63 -22.46 -8.06
N ALA A 225 5.72 -22.98 -8.90
CA ALA A 225 5.83 -24.34 -9.43
C ALA A 225 7.06 -24.51 -10.33
N LEU A 226 7.41 -23.51 -11.12
CA LEU A 226 8.57 -23.53 -12.01
C LEU A 226 9.91 -23.42 -11.26
N THR A 227 9.90 -22.74 -10.12
CA THR A 227 11.11 -22.49 -9.31
C THR A 227 11.07 -23.23 -7.98
N TRP A 228 10.22 -24.28 -7.87
CA TRP A 228 9.97 -24.95 -6.62
C TRP A 228 11.23 -25.55 -6.01
N GLN A 229 11.52 -25.11 -4.80
CA GLN A 229 12.45 -25.75 -3.89
C GLN A 229 11.70 -26.02 -2.61
N THR A 230 11.72 -27.27 -2.15
CA THR A 230 11.00 -27.64 -0.93
C THR A 230 11.66 -26.95 0.28
N PRO A 231 10.98 -26.00 0.95
CA PRO A 231 11.55 -25.35 2.12
C PRO A 231 11.78 -26.35 3.25
N THR A 232 12.85 -26.15 3.98
CA THR A 232 13.08 -26.88 5.24
C THR A 232 12.01 -26.53 6.28
N ILE A 233 11.91 -27.34 7.35
CA ILE A 233 10.95 -27.06 8.43
C ILE A 233 11.18 -25.66 9.02
N THR A 234 12.44 -25.28 9.24
CA THR A 234 12.79 -23.96 9.76
C THR A 234 12.37 -22.84 8.83
N GLN A 235 12.64 -22.96 7.52
CA GLN A 235 12.20 -21.98 6.51
C GLN A 235 10.69 -21.91 6.44
N THR A 236 9.99 -23.04 6.50
CA THR A 236 8.51 -23.08 6.51
C THR A 236 7.94 -22.35 7.73
N LEU A 237 8.56 -22.49 8.91
CA LEU A 237 8.15 -21.75 10.11
C LEU A 237 8.35 -20.23 9.95
N TRP A 238 9.47 -19.79 9.37
CA TRP A 238 9.71 -18.37 9.08
C TRP A 238 8.72 -17.81 8.03
N LEU A 239 8.41 -18.58 6.99
CA LEU A 239 7.42 -18.21 5.97
C LEU A 239 6.00 -18.17 6.56
N LEU A 240 5.65 -19.09 7.44
CA LEU A 240 4.40 -19.07 8.21
C LEU A 240 4.32 -17.80 9.07
N LEU A 241 5.38 -17.49 9.81
CA LEU A 241 5.45 -16.28 10.63
C LEU A 241 5.30 -15.03 9.76
N ALA A 242 5.95 -14.95 8.60
CA ALA A 242 5.80 -13.85 7.66
C ALA A 242 4.35 -13.72 7.16
N GLY A 243 3.67 -14.83 6.86
CA GLY A 243 2.24 -14.84 6.48
C GLY A 243 1.34 -14.32 7.59
N VAL A 244 1.57 -14.79 8.83
CA VAL A 244 0.83 -14.34 10.03
C VAL A 244 1.04 -12.85 10.27
N LEU A 245 2.30 -12.39 10.31
CA LEU A 245 2.62 -10.97 10.49
C LEU A 245 2.04 -10.10 9.38
N GLY A 246 2.04 -10.61 8.14
CA GLY A 246 1.40 -9.92 7.01
C GLY A 246 -0.10 -9.74 7.21
N ALA A 247 -0.82 -10.78 7.62
CA ALA A 247 -2.25 -10.73 7.88
C ALA A 247 -2.59 -9.82 9.08
N VAL A 248 -1.89 -9.99 10.21
CA VAL A 248 -2.08 -9.20 11.44
C VAL A 248 -1.74 -7.74 11.19
N GLY A 249 -0.63 -7.45 10.49
CA GLY A 249 -0.25 -6.07 10.16
C GLY A 249 -1.26 -5.37 9.26
N GLN A 250 -1.87 -6.07 8.31
CA GLN A 250 -2.96 -5.54 7.48
C GLN A 250 -4.24 -5.28 8.29
N ASP A 251 -4.57 -6.13 9.27
CA ASP A 251 -5.70 -5.89 10.17
C ASP A 251 -5.44 -4.66 11.06
N PHE A 252 -4.24 -4.52 11.62
CA PHE A 252 -3.86 -3.34 12.39
C PHE A 252 -3.92 -2.06 11.55
N LEU A 253 -3.48 -2.11 10.30
CA LEU A 253 -3.57 -0.99 9.36
C LEU A 253 -5.03 -0.60 9.09
N ALA A 254 -5.90 -1.57 8.89
CA ALA A 254 -7.33 -1.32 8.71
C ALA A 254 -7.95 -0.68 9.95
N ARG A 255 -7.63 -1.17 11.16
CA ARG A 255 -8.08 -0.58 12.44
C ARG A 255 -7.54 0.82 12.67
N ALA A 256 -6.32 1.10 12.21
CA ALA A 256 -5.73 2.43 12.32
C ALA A 256 -6.55 3.48 11.56
N TYR A 257 -6.93 3.16 10.33
CA TYR A 257 -7.76 4.03 9.51
C TYR A 257 -9.24 4.08 9.92
N ASP A 258 -9.75 3.04 10.57
CA ASP A 258 -11.10 3.02 11.12
C ASP A 258 -11.20 3.86 12.41
N ALA A 259 -10.18 3.79 13.27
CA ALA A 259 -10.18 4.45 14.57
C ALA A 259 -9.87 5.95 14.50
N GLY A 260 -9.08 6.43 13.52
CA GLY A 260 -8.61 7.80 13.48
C GLY A 260 -8.81 8.51 12.14
N GLU A 261 -8.71 9.83 12.18
CA GLU A 261 -8.71 10.63 10.95
C GLU A 261 -7.50 10.29 10.08
N ILE A 262 -7.74 9.87 8.83
CA ILE A 262 -6.70 9.48 7.87
C ILE A 262 -5.60 10.54 7.81
N GLY A 263 -5.99 11.80 7.84
CA GLY A 263 -5.07 12.90 7.80
C GLY A 263 -4.14 13.00 9.03
N ILE A 264 -4.49 12.48 10.19
CA ILE A 264 -3.65 12.48 11.40
C ILE A 264 -2.86 11.17 11.49
N VAL A 265 -3.49 10.06 11.13
CA VAL A 265 -2.92 8.71 11.29
C VAL A 265 -1.92 8.37 10.18
N ALA A 266 -2.21 8.71 8.91
CA ALA A 266 -1.37 8.36 7.77
C ALA A 266 0.09 8.85 7.84
N PRO A 267 0.44 10.02 8.41
CA PRO A 267 1.84 10.41 8.59
C PRO A 267 2.67 9.41 9.40
N PHE A 268 2.05 8.67 10.32
CA PHE A 268 2.76 7.68 11.13
C PHE A 268 3.16 6.42 10.36
N ASP A 269 2.61 6.20 9.15
CA ASP A 269 3.08 5.14 8.26
C ASP A 269 4.54 5.35 7.81
N PHE A 270 5.03 6.60 7.78
CA PHE A 270 6.44 6.90 7.52
C PHE A 270 7.40 6.39 8.61
N MET A 271 6.91 6.03 9.81
CA MET A 271 7.72 5.37 10.84
C MET A 271 8.26 4.01 10.38
N ARG A 272 7.69 3.44 9.33
CA ARG A 272 8.22 2.26 8.65
C ARG A 272 9.66 2.45 8.19
N LEU A 273 10.04 3.64 7.75
CA LEU A 273 11.37 3.92 7.22
C LEU A 273 12.47 3.87 8.30
N PRO A 274 12.35 4.58 9.45
CA PRO A 274 13.33 4.43 10.53
C PRO A 274 13.31 3.02 11.16
N ILE A 275 12.15 2.34 11.20
CA ILE A 275 12.08 0.95 11.67
C ILE A 275 12.81 0.01 10.70
N ALA A 276 12.66 0.22 9.37
CA ALA A 276 13.39 -0.55 8.36
C ALA A 276 14.90 -0.34 8.46
N ALA A 277 15.36 0.90 8.67
CA ALA A 277 16.77 1.20 8.88
C ALA A 277 17.30 0.53 10.16
N LEU A 278 16.52 0.57 11.25
CA LEU A 278 16.88 -0.08 12.52
C LEU A 278 16.97 -1.61 12.36
N LEU A 279 15.97 -2.24 11.75
CA LEU A 279 15.99 -3.69 11.51
C LEU A 279 17.09 -4.09 10.53
N GLY A 280 17.34 -3.28 9.50
CA GLY A 280 18.45 -3.46 8.56
C GLY A 280 19.80 -3.47 9.29
N PHE A 281 20.00 -2.53 10.21
CA PHE A 281 21.19 -2.49 11.05
C PHE A 281 21.29 -3.68 12.02
N LEU A 282 20.22 -3.96 12.78
CA LEU A 282 20.25 -4.99 13.84
C LEU A 282 20.34 -6.42 13.29
N ILE A 283 19.68 -6.71 12.16
CA ILE A 283 19.57 -8.08 11.62
C ILE A 283 20.62 -8.34 10.55
N PHE A 284 20.87 -7.36 9.66
CA PHE A 284 21.70 -7.51 8.47
C PHE A 284 23.00 -6.73 8.56
N ASN A 285 23.25 -5.96 9.65
CA ASN A 285 24.40 -5.06 9.81
C ASN A 285 24.54 -4.04 8.67
N GLU A 286 23.39 -3.60 8.12
CA GLU A 286 23.30 -2.64 7.03
C GLU A 286 23.23 -1.21 7.57
N LEU A 287 24.12 -0.33 7.10
CA LEU A 287 24.08 1.10 7.43
C LEU A 287 23.78 1.91 6.16
N PRO A 288 22.68 2.70 6.15
CA PRO A 288 22.43 3.62 5.05
C PRO A 288 23.53 4.69 5.01
N ASP A 289 23.97 5.04 3.81
CA ASP A 289 24.97 6.08 3.65
C ASP A 289 24.36 7.50 3.79
N LYS A 290 25.22 8.53 3.76
CA LYS A 290 24.79 9.91 3.94
C LYS A 290 23.78 10.38 2.89
N TRP A 291 23.92 9.92 1.66
CA TRP A 291 23.02 10.27 0.56
C TRP A 291 21.67 9.57 0.69
N SER A 292 21.65 8.30 1.12
CA SER A 292 20.43 7.57 1.44
C SER A 292 19.64 8.23 2.58
N ILE A 293 20.35 8.67 3.64
CA ILE A 293 19.71 9.39 4.75
C ILE A 293 19.13 10.73 4.27
N ALA A 294 19.91 11.53 3.55
CA ALA A 294 19.47 12.83 3.05
C ALA A 294 18.29 12.68 2.07
N GLY A 295 18.35 11.73 1.12
CA GLY A 295 17.27 11.43 0.18
C GLY A 295 15.99 10.97 0.89
N THR A 296 16.12 10.14 1.93
CA THR A 296 15.00 9.69 2.77
C THR A 296 14.30 10.87 3.44
N LEU A 297 15.05 11.82 4.02
CA LEU A 297 14.49 13.00 4.66
C LEU A 297 13.74 13.89 3.64
N VAL A 298 14.29 14.06 2.43
CA VAL A 298 13.65 14.82 1.36
C VAL A 298 12.36 14.16 0.92
N ILE A 299 12.33 12.82 0.74
CA ILE A 299 11.12 12.05 0.37
C ILE A 299 10.05 12.18 1.45
N ILE A 300 10.41 12.00 2.72
CA ILE A 300 9.48 12.12 3.85
C ILE A 300 8.89 13.52 3.90
N ALA A 301 9.74 14.57 3.87
CA ALA A 301 9.29 15.96 3.93
C ALA A 301 8.32 16.30 2.77
N SER A 302 8.66 15.87 1.57
CA SER A 302 7.84 16.08 0.37
C SER A 302 6.50 15.37 0.48
N ALA A 303 6.48 14.10 0.90
CA ALA A 303 5.26 13.34 1.06
C ALA A 303 4.35 13.90 2.17
N LEU A 304 4.91 14.33 3.31
CA LEU A 304 4.16 15.00 4.37
C LEU A 304 3.56 16.34 3.89
N TYR A 305 4.30 17.09 3.07
CA TYR A 305 3.79 18.32 2.46
C TYR A 305 2.64 18.05 1.48
N LEU A 306 2.72 17.00 0.66
CA LEU A 306 1.63 16.58 -0.23
C LEU A 306 0.37 16.20 0.54
N MET A 307 0.50 15.46 1.64
CA MET A 307 -0.63 15.13 2.52
C MET A 307 -1.28 16.39 3.12
N ARG A 308 -0.45 17.38 3.53
CA ARG A 308 -0.96 18.65 4.08
C ARG A 308 -1.75 19.45 3.04
N ILE A 309 -1.26 19.53 1.79
CA ILE A 309 -1.97 20.20 0.69
C ILE A 309 -3.32 19.51 0.44
N GLY A 310 -3.31 18.18 0.33
CA GLY A 310 -4.53 17.42 0.09
C GLY A 310 -5.62 17.67 1.14
N ARG A 311 -5.24 17.79 2.43
CA ARG A 311 -6.19 18.14 3.53
C ARG A 311 -6.77 19.55 3.38
N ILE A 312 -5.93 20.55 3.08
CA ILE A 312 -6.37 21.95 2.92
C ILE A 312 -7.37 22.05 1.77
N GLU A 313 -7.13 21.31 0.69
CA GLU A 313 -8.03 21.31 -0.47
C GLU A 313 -9.36 20.62 -0.16
N GLN A 314 -9.36 19.51 0.55
CA GLN A 314 -10.59 18.83 0.99
C GLN A 314 -11.45 19.70 1.93
N ARG A 315 -10.84 20.43 2.87
CA ARG A 315 -11.55 21.37 3.75
C ARG A 315 -12.21 22.49 2.95
N LYS A 316 -11.48 23.09 2.00
CA LYS A 316 -12.06 24.13 1.12
C LYS A 316 -13.25 23.63 0.29
N HIS A 317 -13.26 22.38 -0.14
CA HIS A 317 -14.41 21.80 -0.85
C HIS A 317 -15.59 21.47 0.06
N ARG A 318 -15.37 21.28 1.37
CA ARG A 318 -16.43 21.08 2.37
C ARG A 318 -17.01 22.37 2.92
N GLY A 319 -16.45 23.55 2.55
CA GLY A 319 -16.91 24.84 3.04
C GLY A 319 -16.48 25.16 4.48
N GLU A 320 -15.46 24.46 4.98
CA GLU A 320 -14.83 24.67 6.31
C GLU A 320 -13.60 25.62 6.19
#